data_2a15160da6ac7d5deef5c19d89e2ebf1
#
_entry.id   2a15160da6ac7d5deef5c19d89e2ebf1
#
_cell.length_a   1.000
_cell.length_b   1.000
_cell.length_c   1.000
_cell.angle_alpha   90.00
_cell.angle_beta   90.00
_cell.angle_gamma   90.00
#
_symmetry.space_group_name_H-M   'P 1'
#
loop_
_entity.id
_entity.type
_entity.pdbx_description
1 polymer ?
#
loop_
_entity_poly.entity_id
_entity_poly.type
_entity_poly.pdbx_seq_one_letter_code
_entity_poly.pdbx_strand_id
1 'polypeptide(L)'
;MNKLFKIRLLLTAFMLWLALVHAMATTTFKITDGVVDSTLKVTMENNVNAMLEAFRTAADSGEKSVKLSKTNLSKDAIEEIKQMWKSSAMSCPPMNLNCRCLKTAMGYQVRGIPVDLIEADEADARQELTVNFSREGIITNVAIAIEMNRYEELMAAKQSDLDYARRQIIVDFIENFRTAYNRKDNAMLNSVFSDKALIITGRVVKEKPNSDLTRMTLTNNKVVYIKQTKQEYLTKLAAVFKTVKFLNVRFSDIEIAEHPKFDNIYGVTLKQLWRTDRYKDEGYLFLMIDFRDSDNPLIQVRTWQPYKDMAGNIITQKKDVFHLGSFRIVR
;
A
#
# COMPACT_ATOMS: atom_id res chain seq x y z
N MET A 1 16.46 55.66 25.93
CA MET A 1 16.12 54.22 25.77
C MET A 1 17.22 53.58 24.93
N ASN A 2 18.04 52.70 25.56
CA ASN A 2 19.34 52.22 25.06
C ASN A 2 19.18 51.37 23.77
N LYS A 3 20.06 51.62 22.80
CA LYS A 3 20.12 50.89 21.51
C LYS A 3 20.13 49.35 21.71
N LEU A 4 20.77 48.88 22.75
CA LEU A 4 20.79 47.46 23.18
C LEU A 4 19.42 46.93 23.63
N PHE A 5 18.58 47.79 24.24
CA PHE A 5 17.26 47.38 24.67
C PHE A 5 16.31 47.22 23.47
N LYS A 6 16.42 48.08 22.47
CA LYS A 6 15.65 47.96 21.21
C LYS A 6 16.04 46.74 20.41
N ILE A 7 17.35 46.38 20.35
CA ILE A 7 17.83 45.18 19.66
C ILE A 7 17.36 43.89 20.38
N ARG A 8 17.37 43.87 21.73
CA ARG A 8 16.84 42.73 22.50
C ARG A 8 15.34 42.54 22.31
N LEU A 9 14.56 43.65 22.28
CA LEU A 9 13.11 43.63 22.04
C LEU A 9 12.79 43.11 20.63
N LEU A 10 13.55 43.52 19.61
CA LEU A 10 13.40 43.05 18.23
C LEU A 10 13.76 41.54 18.07
N LEU A 11 14.82 41.09 18.76
CA LEU A 11 15.20 39.68 18.76
C LEU A 11 14.18 38.78 19.47
N THR A 12 13.61 39.23 20.59
CA THR A 12 12.53 38.49 21.29
C THR A 12 11.23 38.49 20.48
N ALA A 13 10.86 39.59 19.82
CA ALA A 13 9.71 39.65 18.95
C ALA A 13 9.88 38.73 17.69
N PHE A 14 11.09 38.68 17.13
CA PHE A 14 11.43 37.80 16.01
C PHE A 14 11.42 36.31 16.42
N MET A 15 11.94 35.97 17.60
CA MET A 15 11.87 34.61 18.15
C MET A 15 10.42 34.19 18.47
N LEU A 16 9.59 35.09 19.00
CA LEU A 16 8.15 34.86 19.22
C LEU A 16 7.41 34.69 17.89
N TRP A 17 7.74 35.46 16.87
CA TRP A 17 7.17 35.34 15.54
C TRP A 17 7.55 34.03 14.85
N LEU A 18 8.82 33.60 14.94
CA LEU A 18 9.26 32.29 14.48
C LEU A 18 8.56 31.15 15.23
N ALA A 19 8.36 31.24 16.53
CA ALA A 19 7.61 30.27 17.32
C ALA A 19 6.11 30.21 16.93
N LEU A 20 5.48 31.35 16.63
CA LEU A 20 4.11 31.39 16.13
C LEU A 20 3.96 30.82 14.72
N VAL A 21 4.92 31.03 13.83
CA VAL A 21 4.90 30.46 12.48
C VAL A 21 5.04 28.94 12.52
N HIS A 22 5.83 28.38 13.44
CA HIS A 22 5.93 26.94 13.63
C HIS A 22 4.68 26.31 14.28
N ALA A 23 3.89 27.08 15.03
CA ALA A 23 2.66 26.60 15.66
C ALA A 23 1.45 26.48 14.69
N MET A 24 1.58 26.97 13.44
CA MET A 24 0.45 27.09 12.50
C MET A 24 0.36 25.96 11.45
N ALA A 25 1.28 25.03 11.43
CA ALA A 25 1.33 24.00 10.38
C ALA A 25 0.92 22.62 10.91
N THR A 26 -0.34 22.47 11.35
CA THR A 26 -0.91 21.17 11.73
C THR A 26 -1.88 20.68 10.67
N THR A 27 -1.92 19.38 10.47
CA THR A 27 -2.96 18.75 9.65
C THR A 27 -4.25 18.69 10.45
N THR A 28 -5.35 19.13 9.85
CA THR A 28 -6.69 19.02 10.42
C THR A 28 -7.53 18.10 9.55
N PHE A 29 -8.01 17.01 10.14
CA PHE A 29 -8.87 16.04 9.48
C PHE A 29 -10.32 16.23 9.90
N LYS A 30 -11.24 16.24 8.92
CA LYS A 30 -12.69 16.31 9.09
C LYS A 30 -13.42 15.32 8.19
N ILE A 31 -14.47 14.71 8.72
CA ILE A 31 -15.40 13.88 7.96
C ILE A 31 -16.52 14.78 7.42
N THR A 32 -16.69 14.82 6.12
CA THR A 32 -17.74 15.65 5.47
C THR A 32 -19.08 14.97 5.43
N ASP A 33 -19.09 13.64 5.18
CA ASP A 33 -20.31 12.85 4.97
C ASP A 33 -20.10 11.38 5.39
N GLY A 34 -21.18 10.61 5.49
CA GLY A 34 -21.15 9.15 5.70
C GLY A 34 -21.27 8.69 7.16
N VAL A 35 -21.28 9.61 8.14
CA VAL A 35 -21.52 9.31 9.56
C VAL A 35 -22.64 10.19 10.09
N VAL A 36 -23.76 9.58 10.45
CA VAL A 36 -24.97 10.28 10.94
C VAL A 36 -24.82 10.72 12.40
N ASP A 37 -24.24 9.85 13.24
CA ASP A 37 -24.03 10.14 14.65
C ASP A 37 -22.89 11.17 14.81
N SER A 38 -23.23 12.36 15.31
CA SER A 38 -22.28 13.45 15.50
C SER A 38 -21.19 13.15 16.55
N THR A 39 -21.52 12.39 17.60
CA THR A 39 -20.58 12.00 18.64
C THR A 39 -19.57 11.01 18.10
N LEU A 40 -20.03 9.99 17.37
CA LEU A 40 -19.18 9.02 16.68
C LEU A 40 -18.28 9.72 15.66
N LYS A 41 -18.84 10.65 14.87
CA LYS A 41 -18.09 11.44 13.89
C LYS A 41 -16.93 12.20 14.55
N VAL A 42 -17.18 12.92 15.63
CA VAL A 42 -16.15 13.66 16.39
C VAL A 42 -15.10 12.70 16.96
N THR A 43 -15.53 11.55 17.47
CA THR A 43 -14.62 10.51 17.98
C THR A 43 -13.67 10.03 16.88
N MET A 44 -14.18 9.70 15.71
CA MET A 44 -13.37 9.24 14.57
C MET A 44 -12.41 10.35 14.08
N GLU A 45 -12.89 11.59 13.97
CA GLU A 45 -12.06 12.74 13.61
C GLU A 45 -10.90 12.95 14.59
N ASN A 46 -11.18 12.88 15.90
CA ASN A 46 -10.17 13.03 16.93
C ASN A 46 -9.12 11.89 16.87
N ASN A 47 -9.55 10.67 16.61
CA ASN A 47 -8.66 9.51 16.50
C ASN A 47 -7.70 9.66 15.32
N VAL A 48 -8.20 10.09 14.14
CA VAL A 48 -7.34 10.32 12.97
C VAL A 48 -6.38 11.50 13.22
N ASN A 49 -6.88 12.61 13.75
CA ASN A 49 -6.04 13.76 14.07
C ASN A 49 -4.91 13.40 15.04
N ALA A 50 -5.22 12.64 16.10
CA ALA A 50 -4.22 12.18 17.06
C ALA A 50 -3.18 11.23 16.42
N MET A 51 -3.61 10.36 15.51
CA MET A 51 -2.71 9.48 14.77
C MET A 51 -1.77 10.27 13.84
N LEU A 52 -2.30 11.21 13.05
CA LEU A 52 -1.51 12.02 12.14
C LEU A 52 -0.53 12.93 12.89
N GLU A 53 -0.93 13.47 14.04
CA GLU A 53 -0.05 14.24 14.93
C GLU A 53 1.08 13.37 15.51
N ALA A 54 0.77 12.12 15.86
CA ALA A 54 1.80 11.17 16.32
C ALA A 54 2.83 10.88 15.22
N PHE A 55 2.38 10.72 13.97
CA PHE A 55 3.27 10.54 12.80
C PHE A 55 4.15 11.77 12.61
N ARG A 56 3.56 12.96 12.59
CA ARG A 56 4.30 14.21 12.44
C ARG A 56 5.36 14.38 13.54
N THR A 57 4.96 14.21 14.79
CA THR A 57 5.87 14.37 15.94
C THR A 57 7.05 13.40 15.88
N ALA A 58 6.79 12.14 15.53
CA ALA A 58 7.84 11.14 15.42
C ALA A 58 8.77 11.41 14.22
N ALA A 59 8.22 11.89 13.09
CA ALA A 59 8.98 12.30 11.91
C ALA A 59 9.89 13.49 12.18
N ASP A 60 9.34 14.57 12.75
CA ASP A 60 10.08 15.81 13.07
C ASP A 60 11.21 15.55 14.07
N SER A 61 11.03 14.58 14.97
CA SER A 61 12.03 14.20 15.98
C SER A 61 12.97 13.09 15.53
N GLY A 62 12.81 12.54 14.33
CA GLY A 62 13.61 11.41 13.82
C GLY A 62 13.47 10.12 14.66
N GLU A 63 12.31 9.91 15.30
CA GLU A 63 12.10 8.76 16.17
C GLU A 63 12.02 7.43 15.40
N LYS A 64 12.65 6.38 15.92
CA LYS A 64 12.61 5.03 15.34
C LYS A 64 11.26 4.32 15.52
N SER A 65 10.37 4.86 16.33
CA SER A 65 9.02 4.31 16.56
C SER A 65 8.04 5.43 16.86
N VAL A 66 6.79 5.26 16.40
CA VAL A 66 5.70 6.20 16.66
C VAL A 66 5.02 5.91 18.01
N LYS A 67 4.71 6.96 18.78
CA LYS A 67 4.00 6.87 20.06
C LYS A 67 2.51 7.10 19.85
N LEU A 68 1.71 6.06 19.99
CA LEU A 68 0.26 6.07 19.72
C LEU A 68 -0.62 6.12 20.99
N SER A 69 -0.07 6.54 22.14
CA SER A 69 -0.75 6.51 23.44
C SER A 69 -1.98 7.43 23.56
N LYS A 70 -2.08 8.43 22.70
CA LYS A 70 -3.22 9.38 22.67
C LYS A 70 -4.28 9.01 21.65
N THR A 71 -4.13 7.88 20.97
CA THR A 71 -5.01 7.43 19.91
C THR A 71 -5.88 6.28 20.40
N ASN A 72 -7.12 6.19 19.90
CA ASN A 72 -8.00 5.07 20.18
C ASN A 72 -7.90 4.06 19.01
N LEU A 73 -6.90 3.17 19.12
CA LEU A 73 -6.63 2.11 18.14
C LEU A 73 -6.78 0.73 18.77
N SER A 74 -7.14 -0.26 17.95
CA SER A 74 -7.05 -1.66 18.34
C SER A 74 -5.58 -2.08 18.55
N LYS A 75 -5.35 -3.16 19.30
CA LYS A 75 -4.00 -3.69 19.52
C LYS A 75 -3.32 -4.04 18.21
N ASP A 76 -4.05 -4.64 17.28
CA ASP A 76 -3.55 -5.06 15.98
C ASP A 76 -3.16 -3.84 15.13
N ALA A 77 -4.01 -2.79 15.08
CA ALA A 77 -3.69 -1.54 14.39
C ALA A 77 -2.43 -0.86 14.95
N ILE A 78 -2.22 -0.89 16.27
CA ILE A 78 -0.99 -0.36 16.89
C ILE A 78 0.25 -1.10 16.40
N GLU A 79 0.22 -2.43 16.38
CA GLU A 79 1.36 -3.23 15.92
C GLU A 79 1.59 -3.07 14.40
N GLU A 80 0.53 -3.02 13.60
CA GLU A 80 0.59 -2.76 12.17
C GLU A 80 1.24 -1.41 11.86
N ILE A 81 0.82 -0.34 12.53
CA ILE A 81 1.41 0.99 12.35
C ILE A 81 2.88 1.01 12.77
N LYS A 82 3.25 0.37 13.89
CA LYS A 82 4.65 0.27 14.32
C LYS A 82 5.52 -0.47 13.32
N GLN A 83 5.02 -1.56 12.73
CA GLN A 83 5.73 -2.31 11.70
C GLN A 83 5.88 -1.47 10.41
N MET A 84 4.82 -0.79 10.00
CA MET A 84 4.83 0.11 8.84
C MET A 84 5.84 1.26 9.05
N TRP A 85 5.86 1.85 10.25
CA TRP A 85 6.83 2.90 10.62
C TRP A 85 8.27 2.44 10.50
N LYS A 86 8.60 1.24 10.98
CA LYS A 86 9.95 0.66 10.87
C LYS A 86 10.41 0.44 9.44
N SER A 87 9.47 0.19 8.52
CA SER A 87 9.75 -0.07 7.11
C SER A 87 9.74 1.20 6.28
N SER A 88 8.88 2.16 6.65
CA SER A 88 8.64 3.39 5.90
C SER A 88 8.02 4.40 6.84
N ALA A 89 8.86 5.15 7.55
CA ALA A 89 8.40 6.27 8.36
C ALA A 89 7.71 7.30 7.46
N MET A 90 6.64 7.91 7.94
CA MET A 90 5.79 8.79 7.14
C MET A 90 5.29 10.00 7.93
N SER A 91 4.94 11.07 7.23
CA SER A 91 4.30 12.25 7.81
C SER A 91 3.19 12.74 6.90
N CYS A 92 2.11 13.24 7.49
CA CYS A 92 1.09 13.96 6.72
C CYS A 92 1.51 15.43 6.61
N PRO A 93 1.57 16.01 5.40
CA PRO A 93 1.87 17.42 5.24
C PRO A 93 0.79 18.28 5.88
N PRO A 94 1.13 19.49 6.37
CA PRO A 94 0.17 20.42 6.96
C PRO A 94 -0.92 20.80 5.97
N MET A 95 -2.18 20.44 6.26
CA MET A 95 -3.31 20.73 5.39
C MET A 95 -4.66 20.51 6.09
N ASN A 96 -5.72 21.05 5.50
CA ASN A 96 -7.10 20.75 5.89
C ASN A 96 -7.60 19.58 5.04
N LEU A 97 -7.79 18.42 5.66
CA LEU A 97 -8.32 17.22 5.03
C LEU A 97 -9.81 17.11 5.25
N ASN A 98 -10.57 17.09 4.18
CA ASN A 98 -12.01 16.90 4.18
C ASN A 98 -12.33 15.61 3.44
N CYS A 99 -12.58 14.53 4.18
CA CYS A 99 -12.80 13.21 3.61
C CYS A 99 -14.23 12.73 3.82
N ARG A 100 -14.73 12.00 2.82
CA ARG A 100 -15.98 11.25 2.96
C ARG A 100 -15.71 9.96 3.71
N CYS A 101 -16.65 9.55 4.58
CA CYS A 101 -16.62 8.28 5.26
C CYS A 101 -17.53 7.28 4.55
N LEU A 102 -17.01 6.08 4.31
CA LEU A 102 -17.76 4.97 3.72
C LEU A 102 -18.22 4.04 4.84
N LYS A 103 -19.48 3.59 4.77
CA LYS A 103 -19.96 2.53 5.64
C LYS A 103 -19.56 1.18 5.05
N THR A 104 -18.97 0.32 5.86
CA THR A 104 -18.55 -1.04 5.50
C THR A 104 -19.34 -2.08 6.29
N ALA A 105 -19.18 -3.36 5.97
CA ALA A 105 -19.82 -4.45 6.73
C ALA A 105 -19.32 -4.47 8.20
N MET A 106 -18.05 -4.14 8.44
CA MET A 106 -17.41 -4.20 9.75
C MET A 106 -17.49 -2.88 10.54
N GLY A 107 -17.84 -1.76 9.91
CA GLY A 107 -17.88 -0.44 10.54
C GLY A 107 -17.79 0.69 9.52
N TYR A 108 -16.68 1.44 9.55
CA TYR A 108 -16.50 2.60 8.70
C TYR A 108 -15.11 2.64 8.09
N GLN A 109 -14.95 3.36 6.98
CA GLN A 109 -13.67 3.55 6.30
C GLN A 109 -13.53 4.99 5.81
N VAL A 110 -12.35 5.56 5.99
CA VAL A 110 -11.94 6.82 5.37
C VAL A 110 -10.75 6.56 4.45
N ARG A 111 -10.74 7.20 3.28
CA ARG A 111 -9.72 7.04 2.24
C ARG A 111 -9.14 8.39 1.83
N GLY A 112 -8.01 8.35 1.11
CA GLY A 112 -7.39 9.54 0.53
C GLY A 112 -6.67 10.43 1.55
N ILE A 113 -6.17 9.88 2.67
CA ILE A 113 -5.34 10.62 3.62
C ILE A 113 -3.90 10.64 3.10
N PRO A 114 -3.39 11.77 2.59
CA PRO A 114 -2.07 11.83 2.00
C PRO A 114 -0.98 11.76 3.07
N VAL A 115 0.07 11.01 2.79
CA VAL A 115 1.29 10.93 3.59
C VAL A 115 2.51 10.94 2.68
N ASP A 116 3.60 11.52 3.17
CA ASP A 116 4.90 11.49 2.51
C ASP A 116 5.82 10.51 3.26
N LEU A 117 6.37 9.54 2.53
CA LEU A 117 7.37 8.62 3.05
C LEU A 117 8.72 9.33 3.17
N ILE A 118 9.33 9.32 4.37
CA ILE A 118 10.50 10.12 4.69
C ILE A 118 11.76 9.66 3.93
N GLU A 119 11.91 8.35 3.71
CA GLU A 119 13.10 7.77 3.05
C GLU A 119 12.90 7.52 1.54
N ALA A 120 11.77 7.96 0.96
CA ALA A 120 11.50 7.78 -0.46
C ALA A 120 11.99 8.97 -1.29
N ASP A 121 12.35 8.72 -2.56
CA ASP A 121 12.60 9.81 -3.50
C ASP A 121 11.30 10.58 -3.76
N GLU A 122 11.40 11.87 -4.12
CA GLU A 122 10.28 12.79 -4.30
C GLU A 122 9.15 12.22 -5.17
N ALA A 123 9.48 11.52 -6.26
CA ALA A 123 8.50 10.91 -7.16
C ALA A 123 7.68 9.77 -6.55
N ASP A 124 8.20 9.11 -5.52
CA ASP A 124 7.58 7.94 -4.86
C ASP A 124 7.19 8.23 -3.41
N ALA A 125 7.49 9.43 -2.90
CA ALA A 125 7.25 9.78 -1.50
C ALA A 125 5.75 9.84 -1.18
N ARG A 126 4.94 10.46 -2.06
CA ARG A 126 3.52 10.64 -1.82
C ARG A 126 2.76 9.33 -1.91
N GLN A 127 2.03 9.00 -0.84
CA GLN A 127 1.11 7.86 -0.72
C GLN A 127 -0.22 8.33 -0.13
N GLU A 128 -1.23 7.49 -0.19
CA GLU A 128 -2.50 7.70 0.48
C GLU A 128 -2.75 6.57 1.49
N LEU A 129 -3.36 6.90 2.62
CA LEU A 129 -3.79 5.92 3.61
C LEU A 129 -5.30 5.71 3.54
N THR A 130 -5.69 4.46 3.81
CA THR A 130 -7.04 4.06 4.20
C THR A 130 -7.03 3.78 5.69
N VAL A 131 -8.03 4.32 6.41
CA VAL A 131 -8.24 4.08 7.83
C VAL A 131 -9.58 3.40 8.03
N ASN A 132 -9.57 2.20 8.59
CA ASN A 132 -10.76 1.45 8.93
C ASN A 132 -11.10 1.61 10.41
N PHE A 133 -12.39 1.71 10.71
CA PHE A 133 -12.90 1.87 12.06
C PHE A 133 -13.92 0.78 12.39
N SER A 134 -13.98 0.39 13.66
CA SER A 134 -15.11 -0.36 14.20
C SER A 134 -16.39 0.49 14.18
N ARG A 135 -17.53 -0.12 14.54
CA ARG A 135 -18.80 0.59 14.67
C ARG A 135 -18.79 1.65 15.78
N GLU A 136 -17.87 1.53 16.75
CA GLU A 136 -17.67 2.44 17.88
C GLU A 136 -16.63 3.53 17.58
N GLY A 137 -16.06 3.55 16.37
CA GLY A 137 -15.09 4.56 15.94
C GLY A 137 -13.65 4.31 16.39
N ILE A 138 -13.32 3.08 16.83
CA ILE A 138 -11.94 2.66 17.12
C ILE A 138 -11.24 2.39 15.79
N ILE A 139 -10.03 2.90 15.59
CA ILE A 139 -9.22 2.56 14.41
C ILE A 139 -8.79 1.09 14.51
N THR A 140 -9.23 0.27 13.56
CA THR A 140 -8.97 -1.19 13.53
C THR A 140 -7.87 -1.58 12.55
N ASN A 141 -7.64 -0.78 11.50
CA ASN A 141 -6.60 -1.05 10.52
C ASN A 141 -6.20 0.24 9.82
N VAL A 142 -4.92 0.35 9.42
CA VAL A 142 -4.40 1.42 8.56
C VAL A 142 -3.61 0.78 7.43
N ALA A 143 -4.03 1.02 6.20
CA ALA A 143 -3.42 0.46 5.01
C ALA A 143 -2.94 1.56 4.05
N ILE A 144 -1.94 1.25 3.22
CA ILE A 144 -1.56 2.11 2.11
C ILE A 144 -2.58 1.88 0.99
N ALA A 145 -3.37 2.92 0.70
CA ALA A 145 -4.46 2.88 -0.27
C ALA A 145 -3.96 2.88 -1.72
N ILE A 146 -4.77 2.39 -2.64
CA ILE A 146 -4.68 2.81 -4.03
C ILE A 146 -5.11 4.28 -4.11
N GLU A 147 -4.62 5.00 -5.11
CA GLU A 147 -4.97 6.42 -5.31
C GLU A 147 -6.50 6.58 -5.45
N MET A 148 -7.05 7.64 -4.86
CA MET A 148 -8.50 7.85 -4.77
C MET A 148 -9.21 7.85 -6.12
N ASN A 149 -8.63 8.48 -7.14
CA ASN A 149 -9.17 8.47 -8.51
C ASN A 149 -9.27 7.04 -9.08
N ARG A 150 -8.28 6.19 -8.82
CA ARG A 150 -8.29 4.78 -9.23
C ARG A 150 -9.30 3.96 -8.47
N TYR A 151 -9.47 4.24 -7.18
CA TYR A 151 -10.53 3.62 -6.39
C TYR A 151 -11.91 3.95 -6.96
N GLU A 152 -12.17 5.23 -7.26
CA GLU A 152 -13.43 5.65 -7.87
C GLU A 152 -13.68 5.00 -9.23
N GLU A 153 -12.66 4.91 -10.09
CA GLU A 153 -12.74 4.20 -11.38
C GLU A 153 -13.10 2.71 -11.19
N LEU A 154 -12.44 2.02 -10.26
CA LEU A 154 -12.73 0.61 -9.95
C LEU A 154 -14.14 0.41 -9.42
N MET A 155 -14.61 1.32 -8.56
CA MET A 155 -15.95 1.24 -7.96
C MET A 155 -17.05 1.62 -8.95
N ALA A 156 -16.78 2.52 -9.91
CA ALA A 156 -17.73 2.92 -10.96
C ALA A 156 -17.75 1.98 -12.16
N ALA A 157 -16.72 1.13 -12.33
CA ALA A 157 -16.60 0.28 -13.50
C ALA A 157 -17.77 -0.72 -13.63
N LYS A 158 -18.50 -0.63 -14.74
CA LYS A 158 -19.54 -1.59 -15.12
C LYS A 158 -18.98 -2.88 -15.74
N GLN A 159 -17.76 -3.26 -15.39
CA GLN A 159 -17.00 -4.31 -16.10
C GLN A 159 -17.43 -5.74 -15.77
N SER A 160 -18.26 -5.96 -14.77
CA SER A 160 -18.80 -7.26 -14.43
C SER A 160 -20.06 -7.11 -13.56
N ASP A 161 -20.79 -8.19 -13.37
CA ASP A 161 -21.94 -8.31 -12.45
C ASP A 161 -21.53 -8.24 -10.96
N LEU A 162 -20.27 -7.88 -10.67
CA LEU A 162 -19.76 -7.63 -9.34
C LEU A 162 -20.53 -6.50 -8.68
N ASP A 163 -21.18 -6.79 -7.57
CA ASP A 163 -21.81 -5.77 -6.77
C ASP A 163 -20.76 -4.83 -6.12
N TYR A 164 -21.19 -3.65 -5.75
CA TYR A 164 -20.32 -2.64 -5.13
C TYR A 164 -19.64 -3.16 -3.86
N ALA A 165 -20.35 -3.90 -3.02
CA ALA A 165 -19.82 -4.42 -1.76
C ALA A 165 -18.71 -5.45 -1.99
N ARG A 166 -18.86 -6.31 -2.99
CA ARG A 166 -17.83 -7.30 -3.34
C ARG A 166 -16.56 -6.63 -3.87
N ARG A 167 -16.69 -5.63 -4.75
CA ARG A 167 -15.54 -4.85 -5.24
C ARG A 167 -14.79 -4.18 -4.10
N GLN A 168 -15.50 -3.59 -3.14
CA GLN A 168 -14.88 -2.99 -1.97
C GLN A 168 -14.06 -4.01 -1.16
N ILE A 169 -14.61 -5.20 -0.89
CA ILE A 169 -13.90 -6.27 -0.18
C ILE A 169 -12.62 -6.68 -0.92
N ILE A 170 -12.69 -6.80 -2.26
CA ILE A 170 -11.52 -7.18 -3.07
C ILE A 170 -10.45 -6.08 -3.03
N VAL A 171 -10.85 -4.81 -3.15
CA VAL A 171 -9.92 -3.68 -3.07
C VAL A 171 -9.25 -3.62 -1.70
N ASP A 172 -10.01 -3.75 -0.62
CA ASP A 172 -9.49 -3.79 0.76
C ASP A 172 -8.49 -4.94 0.95
N PHE A 173 -8.78 -6.12 0.41
CA PHE A 173 -7.86 -7.25 0.44
C PHE A 173 -6.54 -6.93 -0.28
N ILE A 174 -6.59 -6.33 -1.47
CA ILE A 174 -5.40 -5.97 -2.26
C ILE A 174 -4.56 -4.90 -1.55
N GLU A 175 -5.20 -3.91 -0.93
CA GLU A 175 -4.52 -2.86 -0.17
C GLU A 175 -3.83 -3.42 1.08
N ASN A 176 -4.50 -4.30 1.81
CA ASN A 176 -3.92 -5.00 2.95
C ASN A 176 -2.75 -5.92 2.52
N PHE A 177 -2.90 -6.64 1.42
CA PHE A 177 -1.84 -7.45 0.84
C PHE A 177 -0.61 -6.62 0.44
N ARG A 178 -0.81 -5.48 -0.23
CA ARG A 178 0.25 -4.51 -0.53
C ARG A 178 0.91 -3.99 0.75
N THR A 179 0.11 -3.60 1.72
CA THR A 179 0.58 -3.04 2.98
C THR A 179 1.39 -4.05 3.77
N ALA A 180 1.05 -5.35 3.73
CA ALA A 180 1.82 -6.41 4.35
C ALA A 180 3.24 -6.53 3.78
N TYR A 181 3.44 -6.31 2.47
CA TYR A 181 4.80 -6.19 1.91
C TYR A 181 5.53 -4.98 2.47
N ASN A 182 4.91 -3.81 2.47
CA ASN A 182 5.52 -2.56 2.93
C ASN A 182 5.89 -2.62 4.43
N ARG A 183 5.10 -3.36 5.23
CA ARG A 183 5.40 -3.64 6.64
C ARG A 183 6.43 -4.75 6.85
N LYS A 184 6.80 -5.49 5.80
CA LYS A 184 7.61 -6.72 5.86
C LYS A 184 6.95 -7.78 6.75
N ASP A 185 5.63 -7.86 6.71
CA ASP A 185 4.79 -8.71 7.56
C ASP A 185 4.62 -10.11 6.96
N ASN A 186 5.56 -10.99 7.27
CA ASN A 186 5.51 -12.38 6.83
C ASN A 186 4.33 -13.17 7.42
N ALA A 187 3.85 -12.83 8.61
CA ALA A 187 2.73 -13.53 9.23
C ALA A 187 1.44 -13.27 8.46
N MET A 188 1.17 -12.00 8.16
CA MET A 188 0.02 -11.62 7.33
C MET A 188 0.13 -12.24 5.92
N LEU A 189 1.29 -12.16 5.27
CA LEU A 189 1.48 -12.78 3.96
C LEU A 189 1.30 -14.30 4.00
N ASN A 190 1.73 -14.97 5.08
CA ASN A 190 1.47 -16.41 5.25
C ASN A 190 -0.02 -16.72 5.41
N SER A 191 -0.80 -15.89 6.10
CA SER A 191 -2.23 -16.15 6.33
C SER A 191 -3.08 -15.99 5.06
N VAL A 192 -2.72 -15.08 4.15
CA VAL A 192 -3.50 -14.82 2.92
C VAL A 192 -3.20 -15.76 1.76
N PHE A 193 -2.13 -16.54 1.81
CA PHE A 193 -1.86 -17.57 0.80
C PHE A 193 -2.47 -18.91 1.20
N SER A 194 -3.16 -19.57 0.28
CA SER A 194 -3.54 -20.99 0.42
C SER A 194 -2.28 -21.85 0.63
N ASP A 195 -2.37 -22.91 1.43
CA ASP A 195 -1.25 -23.83 1.64
C ASP A 195 -0.81 -24.53 0.35
N LYS A 196 -1.74 -24.66 -0.61
CA LYS A 196 -1.50 -25.21 -1.95
C LYS A 196 -1.32 -24.12 -3.01
N ALA A 197 -1.05 -22.88 -2.61
CA ALA A 197 -0.91 -21.78 -3.56
C ALA A 197 0.20 -22.04 -4.58
N LEU A 198 -0.12 -21.82 -5.85
CA LEU A 198 0.84 -21.85 -6.95
C LEU A 198 1.46 -20.45 -7.09
N ILE A 199 2.77 -20.36 -6.91
CA ILE A 199 3.50 -19.11 -7.07
C ILE A 199 4.45 -19.22 -8.25
N ILE A 200 4.34 -18.29 -9.20
CA ILE A 200 5.18 -18.25 -10.40
C ILE A 200 5.86 -16.87 -10.46
N THR A 201 7.18 -16.89 -10.57
CA THR A 201 7.98 -15.66 -10.69
C THR A 201 8.78 -15.69 -11.98
N GLY A 202 8.60 -14.70 -12.83
CA GLY A 202 9.38 -14.52 -14.03
C GLY A 202 10.76 -13.91 -13.71
N ARG A 203 11.79 -14.42 -14.34
CA ARG A 203 13.16 -13.91 -14.26
C ARG A 203 13.69 -13.65 -15.67
N VAL A 204 14.21 -12.45 -15.89
CA VAL A 204 14.92 -12.12 -17.14
C VAL A 204 16.28 -12.83 -17.15
N VAL A 205 16.53 -13.60 -18.18
CA VAL A 205 17.84 -14.23 -18.44
C VAL A 205 18.36 -13.79 -19.79
N LYS A 206 19.66 -13.52 -19.87
CA LYS A 206 20.33 -13.24 -21.15
C LYS A 206 20.60 -14.57 -21.84
N GLU A 207 20.07 -14.78 -23.04
CA GLU A 207 20.51 -15.91 -23.86
C GLU A 207 21.94 -15.65 -24.34
N LYS A 208 22.81 -16.66 -24.19
CA LYS A 208 24.14 -16.61 -24.83
C LYS A 208 23.92 -16.76 -26.33
N PRO A 209 24.47 -15.83 -27.14
CA PRO A 209 24.37 -15.96 -28.60
C PRO A 209 25.05 -17.25 -29.06
N ASN A 210 24.36 -18.04 -29.89
CA ASN A 210 24.85 -19.32 -30.37
C ASN A 210 25.93 -19.17 -31.48
N SER A 211 26.20 -17.96 -31.96
CA SER A 211 27.25 -17.68 -32.97
C SER A 211 27.84 -16.29 -32.83
N ASP A 212 29.04 -16.10 -33.32
CA ASP A 212 29.75 -14.80 -33.31
C ASP A 212 29.05 -13.70 -34.14
N LEU A 213 28.30 -14.08 -35.15
CA LEU A 213 27.49 -13.16 -35.99
C LEU A 213 26.28 -12.60 -35.21
N THR A 214 25.75 -13.33 -34.26
CA THR A 214 24.59 -12.89 -33.42
C THR A 214 25.04 -11.96 -32.26
N ARG A 215 26.34 -11.90 -31.96
CA ARG A 215 26.87 -11.01 -30.91
C ARG A 215 26.74 -9.53 -31.24
N MET A 216 26.61 -9.18 -32.51
CA MET A 216 26.55 -7.77 -32.96
C MET A 216 25.14 -7.19 -32.99
N THR A 217 24.06 -7.98 -32.88
CA THR A 217 22.73 -7.48 -33.27
C THR A 217 21.59 -7.67 -32.29
N LEU A 218 21.57 -8.62 -31.38
CA LEU A 218 20.39 -8.81 -30.47
C LEU A 218 20.78 -9.49 -29.16
N THR A 219 20.69 -8.79 -28.05
CA THR A 219 20.52 -9.39 -26.73
C THR A 219 19.10 -9.93 -26.65
N ASN A 220 18.87 -11.20 -26.99
CA ASN A 220 17.59 -11.83 -26.77
C ASN A 220 17.41 -12.08 -25.26
N ASN A 221 16.68 -11.18 -24.61
CA ASN A 221 16.27 -11.37 -23.24
C ASN A 221 15.05 -12.29 -23.21
N LYS A 222 15.15 -13.40 -22.49
CA LYS A 222 14.06 -14.37 -22.30
C LYS A 222 13.57 -14.33 -20.87
N VAL A 223 12.26 -14.46 -20.69
CA VAL A 223 11.68 -14.63 -19.35
C VAL A 223 11.62 -16.13 -19.04
N VAL A 224 12.27 -16.54 -17.97
CA VAL A 224 12.17 -17.89 -17.39
C VAL A 224 11.26 -17.84 -16.19
N TYR A 225 10.25 -18.71 -16.18
CA TYR A 225 9.27 -18.80 -15.09
C TYR A 225 9.67 -19.86 -14.07
N ILE A 226 9.78 -19.47 -12.82
CA ILE A 226 10.11 -20.34 -11.69
C ILE A 226 8.84 -20.59 -10.91
N LYS A 227 8.43 -21.85 -10.81
CA LYS A 227 7.33 -22.29 -9.95
C LYS A 227 7.86 -22.52 -8.54
N GLN A 228 7.10 -22.09 -7.55
CA GLN A 228 7.45 -22.18 -6.13
C GLN A 228 6.21 -22.55 -5.32
N THR A 229 6.40 -23.25 -4.23
CA THR A 229 5.41 -23.44 -3.18
C THR A 229 5.30 -22.15 -2.34
N LYS A 230 4.21 -22.03 -1.59
CA LYS A 230 4.04 -20.98 -0.57
C LYS A 230 5.25 -20.86 0.35
N GLN A 231 5.70 -22.00 0.89
CA GLN A 231 6.82 -22.06 1.83
C GLN A 231 8.14 -21.56 1.23
N GLU A 232 8.48 -22.02 0.02
CA GLU A 232 9.70 -21.58 -0.68
C GLU A 232 9.67 -20.08 -0.97
N TYR A 233 8.53 -19.56 -1.40
CA TYR A 233 8.35 -18.15 -1.68
C TYR A 233 8.52 -17.30 -0.42
N LEU A 234 7.80 -17.63 0.66
CA LEU A 234 7.83 -16.86 1.90
C LEU A 234 9.19 -16.94 2.59
N THR A 235 9.90 -18.07 2.49
CA THR A 235 11.27 -18.20 3.01
C THR A 235 12.23 -17.25 2.29
N LYS A 236 12.17 -17.17 0.96
CA LYS A 236 12.97 -16.24 0.16
C LYS A 236 12.61 -14.78 0.48
N LEU A 237 11.32 -14.50 0.59
CA LEU A 237 10.81 -13.18 0.93
C LEU A 237 11.28 -12.72 2.31
N ALA A 238 11.22 -13.60 3.32
CA ALA A 238 11.74 -13.32 4.66
C ALA A 238 13.23 -12.97 4.66
N ALA A 239 14.02 -13.64 3.81
CA ALA A 239 15.44 -13.31 3.64
C ALA A 239 15.62 -11.90 3.04
N VAL A 240 14.82 -11.55 2.03
CA VAL A 240 14.82 -10.19 1.45
C VAL A 240 14.46 -9.16 2.53
N PHE A 241 13.37 -9.37 3.28
CA PHE A 241 12.91 -8.44 4.33
C PHE A 241 13.97 -8.15 5.40
N LYS A 242 14.82 -9.13 5.71
CA LYS A 242 15.94 -8.95 6.65
C LYS A 242 17.08 -8.09 6.11
N THR A 243 17.25 -8.05 4.80
CA THR A 243 18.41 -7.40 4.16
C THR A 243 18.14 -5.98 3.66
N VAL A 244 16.86 -5.63 3.40
CA VAL A 244 16.49 -4.31 2.90
C VAL A 244 16.13 -3.38 4.05
N LYS A 245 16.63 -2.15 4.00
CA LYS A 245 16.29 -1.10 4.98
C LYS A 245 14.91 -0.53 4.67
N PHE A 246 14.69 -0.15 3.43
CA PHE A 246 13.48 0.44 2.91
C PHE A 246 12.81 -0.52 1.93
N LEU A 247 11.48 -0.57 1.94
CA LEU A 247 10.66 -1.29 0.98
C LEU A 247 9.39 -0.49 0.68
N ASN A 248 9.20 -0.15 -0.58
CA ASN A 248 7.98 0.45 -1.09
C ASN A 248 7.45 -0.37 -2.27
N VAL A 249 6.29 -0.98 -2.06
CA VAL A 249 5.53 -1.71 -3.09
C VAL A 249 4.35 -0.83 -3.49
N ARG A 250 4.18 -0.56 -4.79
CA ARG A 250 3.04 0.19 -5.33
C ARG A 250 2.27 -0.68 -6.31
N PHE A 251 0.96 -0.56 -6.28
CA PHE A 251 0.05 -1.21 -7.22
C PHE A 251 -0.66 -0.16 -8.08
N SER A 252 -0.70 -0.39 -9.38
CA SER A 252 -1.43 0.45 -10.34
C SER A 252 -2.08 -0.43 -11.41
N ASP A 253 -2.88 0.18 -12.29
CA ASP A 253 -3.54 -0.48 -13.41
C ASP A 253 -4.31 -1.76 -12.98
N ILE A 254 -5.09 -1.65 -11.90
CA ILE A 254 -5.80 -2.78 -11.28
C ILE A 254 -7.03 -3.13 -12.13
N GLU A 255 -7.15 -4.40 -12.49
CA GLU A 255 -8.29 -4.98 -13.19
C GLU A 255 -8.80 -6.18 -12.39
N ILE A 256 -10.10 -6.24 -12.16
CA ILE A 256 -10.77 -7.31 -11.41
C ILE A 256 -11.74 -8.03 -12.35
N ALA A 257 -11.65 -9.34 -12.42
CA ALA A 257 -12.56 -10.18 -13.19
C ALA A 257 -13.03 -11.38 -12.36
N GLU A 258 -14.32 -11.68 -12.41
CA GLU A 258 -14.87 -12.89 -11.81
C GLU A 258 -14.59 -14.11 -12.70
N HIS A 259 -14.41 -15.27 -12.10
CA HIS A 259 -14.17 -16.52 -12.83
C HIS A 259 -15.48 -16.98 -13.52
N PRO A 260 -15.49 -17.24 -14.85
CA PRO A 260 -16.72 -17.50 -15.61
C PRO A 260 -17.45 -18.78 -15.24
N LYS A 261 -16.84 -19.66 -14.43
CA LYS A 261 -17.42 -20.99 -14.06
C LYS A 261 -17.44 -21.26 -12.55
N PHE A 262 -16.83 -20.42 -11.75
CA PHE A 262 -16.72 -20.63 -10.31
C PHE A 262 -17.03 -19.33 -9.58
N ASP A 263 -18.17 -19.31 -8.91
CA ASP A 263 -18.59 -18.17 -8.10
C ASP A 263 -17.59 -17.88 -6.98
N ASN A 264 -17.44 -16.60 -6.66
CA ASN A 264 -16.54 -16.13 -5.60
C ASN A 264 -15.03 -16.42 -5.84
N ILE A 265 -14.63 -16.75 -7.06
CA ILE A 265 -13.23 -16.81 -7.48
C ILE A 265 -12.95 -15.60 -8.39
N TYR A 266 -11.97 -14.80 -8.02
CA TYR A 266 -11.63 -13.57 -8.75
C TYR A 266 -10.18 -13.58 -9.21
N GLY A 267 -9.97 -13.08 -10.42
CA GLY A 267 -8.65 -12.73 -10.94
C GLY A 267 -8.41 -11.25 -10.78
N VAL A 268 -7.28 -10.88 -10.24
CA VAL A 268 -6.82 -9.50 -10.15
C VAL A 268 -5.52 -9.38 -10.90
N THR A 269 -5.51 -8.56 -11.94
CA THR A 269 -4.32 -8.20 -12.71
C THR A 269 -3.95 -6.77 -12.39
N LEU A 270 -2.68 -6.51 -12.09
CA LEU A 270 -2.20 -5.17 -11.78
C LEU A 270 -0.73 -5.02 -12.15
N LYS A 271 -0.26 -3.77 -12.26
CA LYS A 271 1.17 -3.47 -12.27
C LYS A 271 1.68 -3.33 -10.84
N GLN A 272 2.80 -3.97 -10.58
CA GLN A 272 3.53 -3.87 -9.33
C GLN A 272 4.87 -3.18 -9.58
N LEU A 273 5.10 -2.08 -8.88
CA LEU A 273 6.42 -1.52 -8.69
C LEU A 273 6.96 -2.03 -7.35
N TRP A 274 8.16 -2.61 -7.37
CA TRP A 274 8.90 -3.04 -6.19
C TRP A 274 10.15 -2.19 -6.08
N ARG A 275 10.32 -1.49 -4.96
CA ARG A 275 11.46 -0.62 -4.72
C ARG A 275 12.04 -0.84 -3.34
N THR A 276 13.36 -0.94 -3.28
CA THR A 276 14.15 -1.02 -2.05
C THR A 276 15.28 0.00 -2.10
N ASP A 277 16.05 0.09 -1.02
CA ASP A 277 17.30 0.86 -0.97
C ASP A 277 18.36 0.40 -2.00
N ARG A 278 18.19 -0.77 -2.63
CA ARG A 278 19.20 -1.37 -3.54
C ARG A 278 18.66 -1.81 -4.89
N TYR A 279 17.35 -1.89 -5.05
CA TYR A 279 16.74 -2.54 -6.21
C TYR A 279 15.38 -1.93 -6.52
N LYS A 280 15.13 -1.75 -7.82
CA LYS A 280 13.84 -1.31 -8.35
C LYS A 280 13.44 -2.26 -9.48
N ASP A 281 12.19 -2.72 -9.46
CA ASP A 281 11.62 -3.59 -10.47
C ASP A 281 10.15 -3.27 -10.70
N GLU A 282 9.71 -3.42 -11.93
CA GLU A 282 8.33 -3.19 -12.36
C GLU A 282 7.85 -4.38 -13.20
N GLY A 283 6.66 -4.86 -12.88
CA GLY A 283 6.09 -5.98 -13.60
C GLY A 283 4.60 -6.11 -13.41
N TYR A 284 4.03 -7.10 -14.10
CA TYR A 284 2.64 -7.48 -13.93
C TYR A 284 2.50 -8.54 -12.86
N LEU A 285 1.60 -8.28 -11.92
CA LEU A 285 1.16 -9.24 -10.91
C LEU A 285 -0.23 -9.72 -11.29
N PHE A 286 -0.43 -11.04 -11.29
CA PHE A 286 -1.76 -11.63 -11.33
C PHE A 286 -2.00 -12.44 -10.06
N LEU A 287 -3.18 -12.26 -9.47
CA LEU A 287 -3.65 -12.99 -8.30
C LEU A 287 -4.95 -13.69 -8.65
N MET A 288 -5.06 -14.98 -8.34
CA MET A 288 -6.36 -15.68 -8.28
C MET A 288 -6.74 -15.85 -6.83
N ILE A 289 -7.85 -15.21 -6.43
CA ILE A 289 -8.28 -15.11 -5.04
C ILE A 289 -9.60 -15.84 -4.89
N ASP A 290 -9.69 -16.65 -3.85
CA ASP A 290 -10.86 -17.43 -3.46
C ASP A 290 -11.58 -16.74 -2.30
N PHE A 291 -12.78 -16.25 -2.56
CA PHE A 291 -13.67 -15.58 -1.61
C PHE A 291 -14.85 -16.47 -1.19
N ARG A 292 -14.80 -17.79 -1.39
CA ARG A 292 -15.85 -18.69 -0.91
C ARG A 292 -16.02 -18.65 0.60
N ASP A 293 -14.92 -18.47 1.32
CA ASP A 293 -14.91 -17.96 2.70
C ASP A 293 -14.60 -16.46 2.65
N SER A 294 -15.62 -15.61 2.80
CA SER A 294 -15.48 -14.15 2.72
C SER A 294 -14.70 -13.54 3.88
N ASP A 295 -14.67 -14.23 5.03
CA ASP A 295 -13.95 -13.78 6.22
C ASP A 295 -12.46 -14.10 6.13
N ASN A 296 -12.09 -15.15 5.35
CA ASN A 296 -10.73 -15.61 5.16
C ASN A 296 -10.40 -15.85 3.68
N PRO A 297 -10.39 -14.81 2.84
CA PRO A 297 -10.07 -14.96 1.43
C PRO A 297 -8.62 -15.42 1.23
N LEU A 298 -8.40 -16.36 0.30
CA LEU A 298 -7.10 -16.96 0.08
C LEU A 298 -6.61 -16.79 -1.36
N ILE A 299 -5.35 -16.42 -1.52
CA ILE A 299 -4.65 -16.42 -2.82
C ILE A 299 -4.31 -17.85 -3.20
N GLN A 300 -4.91 -18.35 -4.27
CA GLN A 300 -4.65 -19.68 -4.83
C GLN A 300 -3.53 -19.67 -5.86
N VAL A 301 -3.41 -18.57 -6.61
CA VAL A 301 -2.33 -18.39 -7.61
C VAL A 301 -1.79 -16.97 -7.48
N ARG A 302 -0.46 -16.86 -7.48
CA ARG A 302 0.25 -15.60 -7.63
C ARG A 302 1.27 -15.74 -8.76
N THR A 303 1.19 -14.89 -9.78
CA THR A 303 2.23 -14.82 -10.79
C THR A 303 2.83 -13.43 -10.85
N TRP A 304 4.09 -13.34 -11.18
CA TRP A 304 4.76 -12.07 -11.45
C TRP A 304 5.59 -12.19 -12.73
N GLN A 305 5.42 -11.22 -13.63
CA GLN A 305 6.07 -11.14 -14.93
C GLN A 305 6.77 -9.78 -15.07
N PRO A 306 8.09 -9.75 -15.35
CA PRO A 306 8.80 -8.48 -15.51
C PRO A 306 8.25 -7.70 -16.70
N TYR A 307 8.02 -6.39 -16.54
CA TYR A 307 7.53 -5.52 -17.62
C TYR A 307 8.63 -5.16 -18.59
N LYS A 308 9.82 -4.83 -18.08
CA LYS A 308 10.99 -4.40 -18.86
C LYS A 308 12.22 -5.22 -18.51
N ASP A 309 13.16 -5.26 -19.43
CA ASP A 309 14.50 -5.77 -19.16
C ASP A 309 15.40 -4.69 -18.51
N MET A 310 16.65 -5.06 -18.20
CA MET A 310 17.61 -4.12 -17.60
C MET A 310 18.03 -2.99 -18.56
N ALA A 311 17.78 -3.12 -19.85
CA ALA A 311 18.04 -2.09 -20.85
C ALA A 311 16.82 -1.18 -21.09
N GLY A 312 15.68 -1.47 -20.42
CA GLY A 312 14.44 -0.70 -20.53
C GLY A 312 13.51 -1.17 -21.67
N ASN A 313 13.84 -2.24 -22.36
CA ASN A 313 12.96 -2.77 -23.43
C ASN A 313 11.77 -3.50 -22.81
N ILE A 314 10.57 -3.30 -23.37
CA ILE A 314 9.35 -4.00 -22.94
C ILE A 314 9.46 -5.47 -23.34
N ILE A 315 9.36 -6.38 -22.36
CA ILE A 315 9.45 -7.83 -22.56
C ILE A 315 8.15 -8.57 -22.27
N THR A 316 7.24 -7.98 -21.48
CA THR A 316 5.89 -8.52 -21.28
C THR A 316 4.87 -7.47 -21.70
N GLN A 317 4.05 -7.81 -22.70
CA GLN A 317 2.92 -6.98 -23.09
C GLN A 317 1.69 -7.36 -22.28
N LYS A 318 0.74 -6.43 -22.10
CA LYS A 318 -0.48 -6.65 -21.32
C LYS A 318 -1.28 -7.89 -21.76
N LYS A 319 -1.35 -8.16 -23.06
CA LYS A 319 -2.03 -9.34 -23.63
C LYS A 319 -1.37 -10.69 -23.24
N ASP A 320 -0.10 -10.69 -22.84
CA ASP A 320 0.69 -11.88 -22.52
C ASP A 320 0.76 -12.10 -20.98
N VAL A 321 0.04 -11.29 -20.22
CA VAL A 321 -0.03 -11.42 -18.77
C VAL A 321 -0.90 -12.62 -18.39
N PHE A 322 -0.47 -13.37 -17.37
CA PHE A 322 -1.30 -14.44 -16.82
C PHE A 322 -2.67 -13.89 -16.37
N HIS A 323 -3.70 -14.66 -16.62
CA HIS A 323 -5.09 -14.33 -16.30
C HIS A 323 -5.85 -15.60 -15.86
N LEU A 324 -7.10 -15.48 -15.44
CA LEU A 324 -7.93 -16.61 -14.97
C LEU A 324 -7.91 -17.82 -15.91
N GLY A 325 -8.00 -17.60 -17.22
CA GLY A 325 -7.96 -18.65 -18.23
C GLY A 325 -6.62 -19.38 -18.37
N SER A 326 -5.56 -18.86 -17.77
CA SER A 326 -4.22 -19.50 -17.77
C SER A 326 -4.11 -20.66 -16.78
N PHE A 327 -5.10 -20.84 -15.90
CA PHE A 327 -5.06 -21.82 -14.81
C PHE A 327 -6.30 -22.71 -14.83
N ARG A 328 -6.10 -24.00 -14.46
CA ARG A 328 -7.22 -24.93 -14.23
C ARG A 328 -7.44 -25.08 -12.73
N ILE A 329 -8.67 -24.85 -12.30
CA ILE A 329 -9.07 -25.15 -10.92
C ILE A 329 -9.41 -26.64 -10.87
N VAL A 330 -8.64 -27.39 -10.12
CA VAL A 330 -8.90 -28.81 -9.82
C VAL A 330 -9.72 -28.83 -8.53
N ARG A 331 -10.90 -29.48 -8.59
CA ARG A 331 -11.78 -29.67 -7.43
C ARG A 331 -11.21 -30.67 -6.42
#